data_a214e2684899a7a530f2b225e01bf871
#
_entry.id   a214e2684899a7a530f2b225e01bf871
#
_cell.length_a   1.000
_cell.length_b   1.000
_cell.length_c   1.000
_cell.angle_alpha   90.00
_cell.angle_beta   90.00
_cell.angle_gamma   90.00
#
_symmetry.space_group_name_H-M   'P 1'
#
loop_
_entity.id
_entity.type
_entity.pdbx_description
1 polymer ?
#
loop_
_entity_poly.entity_id
_entity_poly.type
_entity_poly.pdbx_seq_one_letter_code
_entity_poly.pdbx_strand_id
1 'polypeptide(L)'
;MLTLLLLGFAIITPLIDFNESHATNPLWTGHARFHLVWQVNAMIITALLSIVLLWFFNSITNHLIVILLNYLWIFSFYATVFGLKLFDGELNDINGVPPVFINILGREYEIDSNIQAITGSLVVISYASVLFLSNLYLT
;
A
#
# COMPACT_ATOMS: atom_id res chain seq x y z
N MET A 1 -14.17 -3.21 6.71
CA MET A 1 -12.86 -2.51 6.76
C MET A 1 -11.84 -3.13 5.83
N LEU A 2 -11.52 -4.44 5.92
CA LEU A 2 -10.57 -5.08 5.00
C LEU A 2 -10.91 -4.85 3.53
N THR A 3 -12.17 -5.00 3.13
CA THR A 3 -12.63 -4.76 1.76
C THR A 3 -12.34 -3.33 1.27
N LEU A 4 -12.53 -2.32 2.12
CA LEU A 4 -12.25 -0.93 1.76
C LEU A 4 -10.75 -0.68 1.55
N LEU A 5 -9.90 -1.29 2.38
CA LEU A 5 -8.46 -1.23 2.21
C LEU A 5 -8.01 -1.89 0.89
N LEU A 6 -8.57 -3.07 0.59
CA LEU A 6 -8.31 -3.80 -0.66
C LEU A 6 -8.76 -3.02 -1.90
N LEU A 7 -9.92 -2.36 -1.84
CA LEU A 7 -10.39 -1.47 -2.90
C LEU A 7 -9.45 -0.26 -3.07
N GLY A 8 -8.91 0.27 -1.98
CA GLY A 8 -7.86 1.29 -2.03
C GLY A 8 -6.66 0.81 -2.84
N PHE A 9 -6.11 -0.34 -2.54
CA PHE A 9 -4.99 -0.92 -3.29
C PHE A 9 -5.34 -1.23 -4.75
N ALA A 10 -6.55 -1.73 -5.03
CA ALA A 10 -6.96 -2.10 -6.38
C ALA A 10 -7.32 -0.91 -7.27
N ILE A 11 -7.69 0.22 -6.71
CA ILE A 11 -8.21 1.38 -7.45
C ILE A 11 -7.31 2.60 -7.29
N ILE A 12 -6.99 2.99 -6.05
CA ILE A 12 -6.25 4.23 -5.80
C ILE A 12 -4.81 4.12 -6.30
N THR A 13 -4.13 3.01 -6.01
CA THR A 13 -2.75 2.81 -6.46
C THR A 13 -2.61 2.88 -7.99
N PRO A 14 -3.42 2.16 -8.81
CA PRO A 14 -3.34 2.32 -10.26
C PRO A 14 -3.62 3.74 -10.75
N LEU A 15 -4.55 4.47 -10.13
CA LEU A 15 -4.83 5.85 -10.51
C LEU A 15 -3.65 6.78 -10.26
N ILE A 16 -2.86 6.51 -9.22
CA ILE A 16 -1.66 7.27 -8.89
C ILE A 16 -0.47 6.83 -9.76
N ASP A 17 -0.31 5.52 -10.00
CA ASP A 17 0.89 4.96 -10.58
C ASP A 17 0.84 4.82 -12.11
N PHE A 18 -0.35 4.74 -12.73
CA PHE A 18 -0.50 4.58 -14.19
C PHE A 18 -0.53 5.93 -14.92
N ASN A 19 0.36 6.82 -14.57
CA ASN A 19 0.48 8.15 -15.18
C ASN A 19 1.95 8.61 -15.29
N GLU A 20 2.16 9.91 -15.59
CA GLU A 20 3.49 10.50 -15.81
C GLU A 20 4.35 10.59 -14.54
N SER A 21 3.78 10.41 -13.37
CA SER A 21 4.58 10.32 -12.14
C SER A 21 5.35 9.00 -12.03
N HIS A 22 4.85 7.93 -12.68
CA HIS A 22 5.40 6.58 -12.55
C HIS A 22 5.42 5.80 -13.89
N ALA A 23 4.31 5.17 -14.30
CA ALA A 23 4.29 4.21 -15.41
C ALA A 23 4.69 4.82 -16.77
N THR A 24 4.41 6.09 -16.98
CA THR A 24 4.80 6.84 -18.20
C THR A 24 5.83 7.93 -17.90
N ASN A 25 6.53 7.87 -16.75
CA ASN A 25 7.54 8.84 -16.36
C ASN A 25 8.64 8.93 -17.43
N PRO A 26 8.85 10.10 -18.05
CA PRO A 26 9.80 10.25 -19.15
C PRO A 26 11.26 10.07 -18.71
N LEU A 27 11.56 10.23 -17.42
CA LEU A 27 12.90 10.09 -16.84
C LEU A 27 13.26 8.62 -16.53
N TRP A 28 12.27 7.74 -16.46
CA TRP A 28 12.49 6.34 -16.14
C TRP A 28 12.81 5.53 -17.39
N THR A 29 13.72 4.56 -17.25
CA THR A 29 13.96 3.57 -18.31
C THR A 29 12.71 2.72 -18.56
N GLY A 30 12.57 2.18 -19.78
CA GLY A 30 11.46 1.27 -20.09
C GLY A 30 11.40 0.06 -19.15
N HIS A 31 12.56 -0.42 -18.69
CA HIS A 31 12.64 -1.55 -17.76
C HIS A 31 12.14 -1.18 -16.35
N ALA A 32 12.46 0.01 -15.85
CA ALA A 32 11.94 0.49 -14.57
C ALA A 32 10.40 0.62 -14.61
N ARG A 33 9.86 1.21 -15.69
CA ARG A 33 8.40 1.30 -15.91
C ARG A 33 7.74 -0.08 -15.98
N PHE A 34 8.38 -1.07 -16.61
CA PHE A 34 7.88 -2.44 -16.63
C PHE A 34 7.77 -3.04 -15.22
N HIS A 35 8.79 -2.87 -14.37
CA HIS A 35 8.76 -3.36 -13.00
C HIS A 35 7.65 -2.71 -12.16
N LEU A 36 7.45 -1.40 -12.32
CA LEU A 36 6.35 -0.72 -11.65
C LEU A 36 4.99 -1.31 -12.07
N VAL A 37 4.73 -1.38 -13.39
CA VAL A 37 3.45 -1.91 -13.91
C VAL A 37 3.21 -3.34 -13.45
N TRP A 38 4.26 -4.15 -13.42
CA TRP A 38 4.17 -5.52 -12.87
C TRP A 38 3.80 -5.52 -11.38
N GLN A 39 4.45 -4.69 -10.57
CA GLN A 39 4.15 -4.56 -9.14
C GLN A 39 2.69 -4.13 -8.91
N VAL A 40 2.22 -3.11 -9.61
CA VAL A 40 0.83 -2.61 -9.49
C VAL A 40 -0.17 -3.68 -9.92
N ASN A 41 0.07 -4.39 -11.03
CA ASN A 41 -0.78 -5.50 -11.45
C ASN A 41 -0.81 -6.63 -10.41
N ALA A 42 0.33 -6.99 -9.81
CA ALA A 42 0.37 -7.99 -8.74
C ALA A 42 -0.44 -7.53 -7.52
N MET A 43 -0.39 -6.25 -7.16
CA MET A 43 -1.19 -5.67 -6.08
C MET A 43 -2.69 -5.74 -6.38
N ILE A 44 -3.12 -5.37 -7.59
CA ILE A 44 -4.51 -5.46 -8.04
C ILE A 44 -5.01 -6.91 -7.96
N ILE A 45 -4.27 -7.86 -8.53
CA ILE A 45 -4.65 -9.28 -8.53
C ILE A 45 -4.74 -9.81 -7.09
N THR A 46 -3.79 -9.48 -6.23
CA THR A 46 -3.81 -9.86 -4.81
C THR A 46 -5.02 -9.29 -4.08
N ALA A 47 -5.38 -8.03 -4.34
CA ALA A 47 -6.55 -7.40 -3.75
C ALA A 47 -7.85 -8.05 -4.21
N LEU A 48 -8.00 -8.31 -5.51
CA LEU A 48 -9.19 -8.99 -6.06
C LEU A 48 -9.32 -10.42 -5.52
N LEU A 49 -8.24 -11.19 -5.47
CA LEU A 49 -8.23 -12.53 -4.87
C LEU A 49 -8.63 -12.47 -3.39
N SER A 50 -8.11 -11.50 -2.65
CA SER A 50 -8.44 -11.29 -1.24
C SER A 50 -9.94 -10.98 -1.05
N ILE A 51 -10.53 -10.16 -1.91
CA ILE A 51 -11.97 -9.87 -1.90
C ILE A 51 -12.78 -11.17 -2.14
N VAL A 52 -12.37 -11.99 -3.12
CA VAL A 52 -13.00 -13.28 -3.39
C VAL A 52 -12.93 -14.20 -2.16
N LEU A 53 -11.75 -14.29 -1.52
CA LEU A 53 -11.58 -15.10 -0.30
C LEU A 53 -12.48 -14.64 0.85
N LEU A 54 -12.62 -13.31 1.04
CA LEU A 54 -13.45 -12.76 2.12
C LEU A 54 -14.96 -12.98 1.90
N TRP A 55 -15.43 -12.84 0.67
CA TRP A 55 -16.86 -12.80 0.39
C TRP A 55 -17.45 -14.14 -0.05
N PHE A 56 -16.70 -14.95 -0.80
CA PHE A 56 -17.18 -16.23 -1.34
C PHE A 56 -16.67 -17.44 -0.57
N PHE A 57 -15.54 -17.32 0.11
CA PHE A 57 -14.92 -18.40 0.89
C PHE A 57 -14.70 -17.97 2.34
N ASN A 58 -15.72 -17.36 2.93
CA ASN A 58 -15.68 -16.77 4.28
C ASN A 58 -15.32 -17.82 5.34
N SER A 59 -14.08 -17.81 5.79
CA SER A 59 -13.55 -18.64 6.87
C SER A 59 -12.51 -17.88 7.69
N ILE A 60 -12.27 -18.31 8.93
CA ILE A 60 -11.24 -17.73 9.79
C ILE A 60 -9.87 -17.76 9.09
N THR A 61 -9.52 -18.89 8.49
CA THR A 61 -8.25 -19.07 7.77
C THR A 61 -8.11 -18.06 6.64
N ASN A 62 -9.16 -17.85 5.84
CA ASN A 62 -9.10 -16.91 4.72
C ASN A 62 -9.00 -15.46 5.20
N HIS A 63 -9.61 -15.09 6.31
CA HIS A 63 -9.41 -13.78 6.93
C HIS A 63 -7.97 -13.58 7.37
N LEU A 64 -7.36 -14.58 8.01
CA LEU A 64 -5.95 -14.52 8.42
C LEU A 64 -5.00 -14.42 7.21
N ILE A 65 -5.27 -15.17 6.13
CA ILE A 65 -4.51 -15.08 4.87
C ILE A 65 -4.59 -13.66 4.31
N VAL A 66 -5.79 -13.08 4.23
CA VAL A 66 -5.97 -11.73 3.70
C VAL A 66 -5.27 -10.68 4.57
N ILE A 67 -5.35 -10.80 5.89
CA ILE A 67 -4.63 -9.92 6.83
C ILE A 67 -3.12 -10.02 6.57
N LEU A 68 -2.58 -11.25 6.47
CA LEU A 68 -1.16 -11.47 6.20
C LEU A 68 -0.71 -10.87 4.87
N LEU A 69 -1.48 -11.06 3.80
CA LEU A 69 -1.17 -10.49 2.47
C LEU A 69 -1.11 -8.96 2.50
N ASN A 70 -2.00 -8.30 3.25
CA ASN A 70 -1.95 -6.86 3.42
C ASN A 70 -0.69 -6.40 4.18
N TYR A 71 -0.33 -7.10 5.27
CA TYR A 71 0.92 -6.81 5.99
C TYR A 71 2.17 -7.04 5.13
N LEU A 72 2.18 -8.04 4.25
CA LEU A 72 3.30 -8.28 3.32
C LEU A 72 3.55 -7.06 2.42
N TRP A 73 2.52 -6.47 1.84
CA TRP A 73 2.65 -5.25 1.03
C TRP A 73 3.20 -4.08 1.83
N ILE A 74 2.66 -3.85 3.03
CA ILE A 74 3.06 -2.75 3.91
C ILE A 74 4.51 -2.92 4.38
N PHE A 75 4.88 -4.11 4.85
CA PHE A 75 6.24 -4.36 5.34
C PHE A 75 7.27 -4.39 4.22
N SER A 76 6.90 -4.82 3.00
CA SER A 76 7.77 -4.74 1.83
C SER A 76 8.12 -3.29 1.51
N PHE A 77 7.15 -2.37 1.60
CA PHE A 77 7.41 -0.94 1.44
C PHE A 77 8.43 -0.43 2.46
N TYR A 78 8.21 -0.69 3.77
CA TYR A 78 9.15 -0.24 4.79
C TYR A 78 10.53 -0.89 4.66
N ALA A 79 10.61 -2.16 4.30
CA ALA A 79 11.88 -2.83 4.02
C ALA A 79 12.63 -2.13 2.88
N THR A 80 11.92 -1.70 1.83
CA THR A 80 12.48 -0.92 0.73
C THR A 80 12.96 0.44 1.21
N VAL A 81 12.17 1.16 2.01
CA VAL A 81 12.56 2.46 2.60
C VAL A 81 13.84 2.33 3.43
N PHE A 82 13.95 1.31 4.28
CA PHE A 82 15.15 1.06 5.07
C PHE A 82 16.36 0.67 4.20
N GLY A 83 16.12 0.08 3.03
CA GLY A 83 17.14 -0.35 2.09
C GLY A 83 17.54 0.68 1.03
N LEU A 84 16.95 1.87 0.99
CA LEU A 84 17.16 2.87 -0.09
C LEU A 84 18.62 3.09 -0.47
N LYS A 85 19.50 3.18 0.53
CA LYS A 85 20.94 3.39 0.31
C LYS A 85 21.66 2.21 -0.37
N LEU A 86 21.08 1.02 -0.35
CA LEU A 86 21.69 -0.18 -0.93
C LEU A 86 21.61 -0.18 -2.47
N PHE A 87 20.67 0.55 -3.04
CA PHE A 87 20.42 0.60 -4.48
C PHE A 87 20.28 2.05 -5.00
N ASP A 88 20.74 3.04 -4.22
CA ASP A 88 20.71 4.46 -4.56
C ASP A 88 19.29 4.95 -4.91
N GLY A 89 18.30 4.47 -4.11
CA GLY A 89 16.90 4.77 -4.31
C GLY A 89 16.45 6.03 -3.59
N GLU A 90 15.38 6.64 -4.10
CA GLU A 90 14.71 7.79 -3.52
C GLU A 90 13.22 7.50 -3.31
N LEU A 91 12.61 8.09 -2.27
CA LEU A 91 11.18 7.95 -2.00
C LEU A 91 10.32 8.74 -2.99
N ASN A 92 10.83 9.86 -3.45
CA ASN A 92 10.13 10.77 -4.33
C ASN A 92 11.02 11.16 -5.51
N ASP A 93 10.44 11.31 -6.68
CA ASP A 93 11.08 11.77 -7.90
C ASP A 93 10.65 13.22 -8.17
N ILE A 94 11.39 13.94 -9.00
CA ILE A 94 11.05 15.30 -9.44
C ILE A 94 9.65 15.38 -10.07
N ASN A 95 9.19 14.28 -10.70
CA ASN A 95 7.83 14.12 -11.25
C ASN A 95 6.93 13.28 -10.34
N GLY A 96 7.36 13.01 -9.12
CA GLY A 96 6.64 12.17 -8.15
C GLY A 96 5.40 12.85 -7.55
N VAL A 97 4.72 12.11 -6.67
CA VAL A 97 3.58 12.65 -5.93
C VAL A 97 4.07 13.68 -4.91
N PRO A 98 3.53 14.92 -4.91
CA PRO A 98 4.00 15.96 -4.00
C PRO A 98 3.77 15.56 -2.53
N PRO A 99 4.65 16.00 -1.61
CA PRO A 99 4.50 15.72 -0.19
C PRO A 99 3.27 16.42 0.41
N VAL A 100 2.83 15.94 1.54
CA VAL A 100 1.75 16.54 2.33
C VAL A 100 2.31 17.41 3.43
N PHE A 101 1.81 18.62 3.55
CA PHE A 101 2.18 19.55 4.61
C PHE A 101 1.14 19.50 5.74
N ILE A 102 1.60 19.25 6.96
CA ILE A 102 0.75 19.26 8.16
C ILE A 102 1.26 20.30 9.16
N ASN A 103 0.34 21.08 9.74
CA ASN A 103 0.66 22.03 10.78
C ASN A 103 0.31 21.44 12.16
N ILE A 104 1.33 21.22 13.00
CA ILE A 104 1.16 20.73 14.36
C ILE A 104 1.71 21.79 15.31
N LEU A 105 0.84 22.34 16.13
CA LEU A 105 1.19 23.35 17.16
C LEU A 105 1.98 24.56 16.58
N GLY A 106 1.59 25.02 15.38
CA GLY A 106 2.22 26.17 14.72
C GLY A 106 3.53 25.85 14.00
N ARG A 107 3.92 24.57 13.93
CA ARG A 107 5.05 24.09 13.11
C ARG A 107 4.56 23.33 11.92
N GLU A 108 5.10 23.64 10.77
CA GLU A 108 4.82 22.93 9.52
C GLU A 108 5.80 21.76 9.38
N TYR A 109 5.25 20.57 9.07
CA TYR A 109 5.98 19.36 8.81
C TYR A 109 5.66 18.88 7.41
N GLU A 110 6.68 18.53 6.66
CA GLU A 110 6.58 17.90 5.36
C GLU A 110 6.63 16.38 5.53
N ILE A 111 5.63 15.68 5.01
CA ILE A 111 5.55 14.22 5.05
C ILE A 111 5.44 13.70 3.62
N ASP A 112 6.31 12.78 3.25
CA ASP A 112 6.23 12.07 1.98
C ASP A 112 4.86 11.38 1.83
N SER A 113 4.22 11.54 0.68
CA SER A 113 2.87 11.02 0.43
C SER A 113 2.79 9.50 0.46
N ASN A 114 3.86 8.79 0.06
CA ASN A 114 3.93 7.33 0.13
C ASN A 114 4.01 6.86 1.58
N ILE A 115 4.85 7.51 2.40
CA ILE A 115 4.94 7.25 3.84
C ILE A 115 3.58 7.46 4.50
N GLN A 116 2.90 8.56 4.19
CA GLN A 116 1.57 8.86 4.75
C GLN A 116 0.54 7.79 4.38
N ALA A 117 0.43 7.44 3.09
CA ALA A 117 -0.54 6.47 2.60
C ALA A 117 -0.33 5.07 3.18
N ILE A 118 0.92 4.60 3.21
CA ILE A 118 1.26 3.27 3.74
C ILE A 118 1.14 3.22 5.27
N THR A 119 1.52 4.29 5.97
CA THR A 119 1.31 4.37 7.43
C THR A 119 -0.20 4.38 7.77
N GLY A 120 -1.01 5.13 7.03
CA GLY A 120 -2.46 5.09 7.15
C GLY A 120 -3.04 3.69 6.92
N SER A 121 -2.56 3.00 5.90
CA SER A 121 -2.94 1.61 5.62
C SER A 121 -2.54 0.66 6.75
N LEU A 122 -1.35 0.84 7.34
CA LEU A 122 -0.90 0.06 8.50
C LEU A 122 -1.82 0.25 9.71
N VAL A 123 -2.25 1.47 10.00
CA VAL A 123 -3.20 1.75 11.09
C VAL A 123 -4.54 1.06 10.83
N VAL A 124 -5.08 1.16 9.61
CA VAL A 124 -6.36 0.54 9.25
C VAL A 124 -6.31 -0.98 9.35
N ILE A 125 -5.26 -1.63 8.82
CA ILE A 125 -5.14 -3.09 8.89
C ILE A 125 -4.92 -3.57 10.32
N SER A 126 -4.14 -2.85 11.12
CA SER A 126 -3.90 -3.19 12.52
C SER A 126 -5.20 -3.12 13.33
N TYR A 127 -5.98 -2.07 13.17
CA TYR A 127 -7.29 -1.95 13.80
C TYR A 127 -8.27 -3.06 13.37
N ALA A 128 -8.33 -3.34 12.05
CA ALA A 128 -9.15 -4.43 11.52
C ALA A 128 -8.74 -5.81 12.06
N SER A 129 -7.43 -6.03 12.21
CA SER A 129 -6.87 -7.27 12.78
C SER A 129 -7.26 -7.44 14.24
N VAL A 130 -7.14 -6.38 15.04
CA VAL A 130 -7.55 -6.39 16.45
C VAL A 130 -9.04 -6.69 16.58
N LEU A 131 -9.90 -6.03 15.80
CA LEU A 131 -11.34 -6.30 15.81
C LEU A 131 -11.66 -7.74 15.41
N PHE A 132 -11.00 -8.27 14.39
CA PHE A 132 -11.20 -9.65 13.95
C PHE A 132 -10.80 -10.64 15.04
N LEU A 133 -9.62 -10.49 15.62
CA LEU A 133 -9.11 -11.38 16.67
C LEU A 133 -9.95 -11.29 17.94
N SER A 134 -10.37 -10.08 18.37
CA SER A 134 -11.22 -9.92 19.55
C SER A 134 -12.56 -10.63 19.39
N ASN A 135 -13.17 -10.60 18.20
CA ASN A 135 -14.41 -11.32 17.94
C ASN A 135 -14.22 -12.86 17.99
N LEU A 136 -13.04 -13.38 17.63
CA LEU A 136 -12.75 -14.82 17.75
C LEU A 136 -12.64 -15.31 19.19
N TYR A 137 -12.22 -14.43 20.13
CA TYR A 137 -12.09 -14.77 21.54
C TYR A 137 -13.40 -14.61 22.33
N LEU A 138 -14.39 -13.89 21.76
CA LEU A 138 -15.68 -13.62 22.41
C LEU A 138 -16.80 -14.59 21.96
N THR A 139 -16.56 -15.41 20.93
CA THR A 139 -17.45 -16.46 20.41
C THR A 139 -16.95 -17.84 20.80
#